data_48d307c97b27a33993b31217a1eb00b7
#
_entry.id   48d307c97b27a33993b31217a1eb00b7
#
_cell.length_a   1.000
_cell.length_b   1.000
_cell.length_c   1.000
_cell.angle_alpha   90.00
_cell.angle_beta   90.00
_cell.angle_gamma   90.00
#
_symmetry.space_group_name_H-M   'P 1'
#
loop_
_entity.id
_entity.type
_entity.pdbx_description
1 polymer ?
#
loop_
_entity_poly.entity_id
_entity_poly.type
_entity_poly.pdbx_seq_one_letter_code
_entity_poly.pdbx_strand_id
1 'polypeptide(L)'
;MKVLIVYQSMHHGNTRVIAEALATVLYAECREVGQVKPQDLGEYDLIGFGSGIYFGKHHQSLIKLAERMQPVSGQRAFIFSTAGLPLLSKRWHRALKEALANHGVPVCGEFCAAGYDTYAIFGVIGGIHHGRPDQRDVDRAILFAKELSCR
;
A
#
# COMPACT_ATOMS: atom_id res chain seq x y z
N MET A 1 -1.28 -16.26 11.78
CA MET A 1 -1.68 -15.43 10.63
C MET A 1 -0.45 -15.13 9.79
N LYS A 2 -0.45 -15.57 8.54
CA LYS A 2 0.65 -15.31 7.60
C LYS A 2 0.35 -14.04 6.82
N VAL A 3 1.25 -13.06 6.88
CA VAL A 3 1.04 -11.73 6.30
C VAL A 3 2.09 -11.44 5.23
N LEU A 4 1.65 -10.90 4.10
CA LEU A 4 2.51 -10.40 3.04
C LEU A 4 2.22 -8.91 2.79
N ILE A 5 3.24 -8.12 2.63
CA ILE A 5 3.13 -6.76 2.13
C ILE A 5 3.77 -6.71 0.75
N VAL A 6 2.97 -6.34 -0.24
CA VAL A 6 3.39 -6.14 -1.62
C VAL A 6 3.37 -4.65 -1.91
N TYR A 7 4.49 -4.12 -2.37
CA TYR A 7 4.58 -2.70 -2.66
C TYR A 7 5.27 -2.42 -4.00
N GLN A 8 4.96 -1.28 -4.56
CA GLN A 8 5.69 -0.66 -5.65
C GLN A 8 6.18 0.69 -5.19
N SER A 9 7.48 0.86 -5.12
CA SER A 9 8.10 2.13 -4.73
C SER A 9 8.90 2.67 -5.90
N MET A 10 8.54 3.87 -6.32
CA MET A 10 9.27 4.64 -7.32
C MET A 10 9.60 6.00 -6.70
N HIS A 11 10.61 6.69 -7.18
CA HIS A 11 11.02 8.00 -6.69
C HIS A 11 11.19 8.06 -5.16
N HIS A 12 12.30 8.43 -4.66
CA HIS A 12 12.62 8.68 -3.24
C HIS A 12 12.31 7.55 -2.23
N GLY A 13 11.79 6.38 -2.66
CA GLY A 13 11.55 5.24 -1.77
C GLY A 13 10.47 5.44 -0.70
N ASN A 14 9.54 6.37 -0.88
CA ASN A 14 8.52 6.74 0.10
C ASN A 14 7.67 5.56 0.56
N THR A 15 7.15 4.80 -0.40
CA THR A 15 6.28 3.65 -0.12
C THR A 15 7.04 2.53 0.58
N ARG A 16 8.30 2.32 0.24
CA ARG A 16 9.15 1.31 0.87
C ARG A 16 9.31 1.57 2.38
N VAL A 17 9.56 2.80 2.77
CA VAL A 17 9.67 3.17 4.20
C VAL A 17 8.42 2.78 4.97
N ILE A 18 7.26 3.08 4.45
CA ILE A 18 5.98 2.72 5.07
C ILE A 18 5.76 1.20 5.07
N ALA A 19 6.05 0.54 3.95
CA ALA A 19 5.91 -0.91 3.83
C ALA A 19 6.76 -1.66 4.88
N GLU A 20 8.01 -1.25 5.06
CA GLU A 20 8.92 -1.84 6.05
C GLU A 20 8.44 -1.60 7.49
N ALA A 21 7.91 -0.42 7.78
CA ALA A 21 7.35 -0.12 9.10
C ALA A 21 6.13 -1.01 9.41
N LEU A 22 5.21 -1.17 8.46
CA LEU A 22 4.05 -2.06 8.58
C LEU A 22 4.50 -3.52 8.74
N ALA A 23 5.47 -3.95 7.95
CA ALA A 23 5.99 -5.32 7.99
C ALA A 23 6.59 -5.67 9.34
N THR A 24 7.32 -4.75 9.95
CA THR A 24 7.92 -4.96 11.27
C THR A 24 6.86 -5.23 12.33
N VAL A 25 5.78 -4.48 12.35
CA VAL A 25 4.70 -4.63 13.35
C VAL A 25 3.88 -5.89 13.12
N LEU A 26 3.61 -6.21 11.85
CA LEU A 26 2.77 -7.35 11.46
C LEU A 26 3.54 -8.67 11.35
N TYR A 27 4.86 -8.65 11.56
CA TYR A 27 5.75 -9.78 11.29
C TYR A 27 5.55 -10.34 9.88
N ALA A 28 5.39 -9.42 8.91
CA ALA A 28 5.04 -9.75 7.54
C ALA A 28 6.27 -9.94 6.67
N GLU A 29 6.13 -10.79 5.65
CA GLU A 29 7.04 -10.75 4.51
C GLU A 29 6.78 -9.44 3.74
N CYS A 30 7.83 -8.80 3.25
CA CYS A 30 7.75 -7.55 2.51
C CYS A 30 8.45 -7.72 1.16
N ARG A 31 7.72 -7.59 0.06
CA ARG A 31 8.24 -7.82 -1.29
C ARG A 31 7.79 -6.74 -2.26
N GLU A 32 8.67 -6.40 -3.21
CA GLU A 32 8.26 -5.60 -4.35
C GLU A 32 7.32 -6.39 -5.27
N VAL A 33 6.40 -5.69 -5.93
CA VAL A 33 5.39 -6.31 -6.78
C VAL A 33 5.99 -7.20 -7.89
N GLY A 34 7.15 -6.84 -8.42
CA GLY A 34 7.86 -7.63 -9.45
C GLY A 34 8.38 -8.99 -8.95
N GLN A 35 8.43 -9.19 -7.63
CA GLN A 35 8.89 -10.44 -6.99
C GLN A 35 7.72 -11.36 -6.61
N VAL A 36 6.49 -10.97 -6.89
CA VAL A 36 5.28 -11.67 -6.45
C VAL A 36 4.45 -12.09 -7.66
N LYS A 37 4.09 -13.35 -7.70
CA LYS A 37 3.17 -13.90 -8.72
C LYS A 37 1.76 -14.00 -8.13
N PRO A 38 0.71 -13.90 -8.95
CA PRO A 38 -0.68 -14.01 -8.46
C PRO A 38 -0.97 -15.27 -7.63
N GLN A 39 -0.38 -16.41 -8.01
CA GLN A 39 -0.56 -17.67 -7.30
C GLN A 39 0.10 -17.71 -5.92
N ASP A 40 1.14 -16.90 -5.69
CA ASP A 40 1.83 -16.85 -4.40
C ASP A 40 0.94 -16.25 -3.31
N LEU A 41 -0.03 -15.41 -3.70
CA LEU A 41 -0.92 -14.70 -2.78
C LEU A 41 -1.81 -15.65 -1.97
N GLY A 42 -2.13 -16.82 -2.50
CA GLY A 42 -2.96 -17.82 -1.81
C GLY A 42 -2.36 -18.40 -0.55
N GLU A 43 -1.08 -18.16 -0.28
CA GLU A 43 -0.40 -18.65 0.92
C GLU A 43 -0.59 -17.76 2.16
N TYR A 44 -1.20 -16.59 2.00
CA TYR A 44 -1.27 -15.56 3.04
C TYR A 44 -2.70 -15.29 3.48
N ASP A 45 -2.88 -15.07 4.77
CA ASP A 45 -4.17 -14.75 5.38
C ASP A 45 -4.53 -13.27 5.22
N LEU A 46 -3.50 -12.41 5.26
CA LEU A 46 -3.63 -10.97 5.14
C LEU A 46 -2.59 -10.43 4.17
N ILE A 47 -3.04 -9.63 3.21
CA ILE A 47 -2.15 -9.04 2.20
C ILE A 47 -2.27 -7.52 2.22
N GLY A 48 -1.14 -6.83 2.41
CA GLY A 48 -1.06 -5.39 2.24
C GLY A 48 -0.64 -5.03 0.81
N PHE A 49 -1.39 -4.15 0.17
CA PHE A 49 -1.07 -3.63 -1.16
C PHE A 49 -0.74 -2.14 -1.05
N GLY A 50 0.44 -1.73 -1.49
CA GLY A 50 0.85 -0.35 -1.37
C GLY A 50 1.70 0.20 -2.51
N SER A 51 1.46 1.46 -2.84
CA SER A 51 2.29 2.22 -3.78
C SER A 51 2.13 3.74 -3.56
N GLY A 52 2.95 4.50 -4.26
CA GLY A 52 2.61 5.89 -4.54
C GLY A 52 1.33 5.99 -5.37
N ILE A 53 0.84 7.20 -5.52
CA ILE A 53 -0.35 7.48 -6.34
C ILE A 53 0.10 8.09 -7.67
N TYR A 54 -0.34 7.50 -8.76
CA TYR A 54 -0.01 7.88 -10.13
C TYR A 54 -1.29 8.13 -10.91
N PHE A 55 -1.46 9.35 -11.42
CA PHE A 55 -2.67 9.72 -12.17
C PHE A 55 -3.97 9.41 -11.41
N GLY A 56 -3.97 9.67 -10.11
CA GLY A 56 -5.15 9.49 -9.25
C GLY A 56 -5.45 8.05 -8.85
N LYS A 57 -4.52 7.12 -8.98
CA LYS A 57 -4.69 5.72 -8.54
C LYS A 57 -3.36 5.07 -8.18
N HIS A 58 -3.42 3.89 -7.57
CA HIS A 58 -2.25 3.06 -7.30
C HIS A 58 -1.50 2.70 -8.58
N HIS A 59 -0.23 2.34 -8.43
CA HIS A 59 0.57 1.86 -9.55
C HIS A 59 -0.14 0.68 -10.23
N GLN A 60 -0.15 0.69 -11.56
CA GLN A 60 -0.89 -0.29 -12.35
C GLN A 60 -0.47 -1.74 -12.07
N SER A 61 0.79 -1.96 -11.75
CA SER A 61 1.30 -3.30 -11.41
C SER A 61 0.57 -3.94 -10.23
N LEU A 62 0.22 -3.15 -9.20
CA LEU A 62 -0.55 -3.62 -8.04
C LEU A 62 -1.99 -3.94 -8.40
N ILE A 63 -2.61 -3.08 -9.20
CA ILE A 63 -3.99 -3.30 -9.66
C ILE A 63 -4.06 -4.59 -10.49
N LYS A 64 -3.12 -4.79 -11.41
CA LYS A 64 -3.03 -6.01 -12.21
C LYS A 64 -2.78 -7.26 -11.38
N LEU A 65 -1.95 -7.18 -10.34
CA LEU A 65 -1.73 -8.28 -9.43
C LEU A 65 -3.03 -8.67 -8.69
N ALA A 66 -3.75 -7.68 -8.17
CA ALA A 66 -5.04 -7.88 -7.52
C ALA A 66 -6.09 -8.47 -8.47
N GLU A 67 -6.14 -8.02 -9.72
CA GLU A 67 -7.05 -8.53 -10.74
C GLU A 67 -6.79 -9.99 -11.14
N ARG A 68 -5.58 -10.48 -10.92
CA ARG A 68 -5.16 -11.83 -11.29
C ARG A 68 -5.04 -12.79 -10.11
N MET A 69 -5.27 -12.31 -8.90
CA MET A 69 -5.15 -13.15 -7.71
C MET A 69 -6.18 -14.27 -7.70
N GLN A 70 -5.81 -15.37 -7.05
CA GLN A 70 -6.69 -16.51 -6.80
C GLN A 70 -6.87 -16.62 -5.28
N PRO A 71 -7.86 -15.91 -4.71
CA PRO A 71 -8.00 -15.83 -3.27
C PRO A 71 -8.44 -17.15 -2.65
N VAL A 72 -8.02 -17.36 -1.43
CA VAL A 72 -8.48 -18.48 -0.59
C VAL A 72 -9.50 -17.98 0.43
N SER A 73 -10.31 -18.92 0.93
CA SER A 73 -11.33 -18.61 1.93
C SER A 73 -10.74 -17.95 3.17
N GLY A 74 -11.36 -16.87 3.62
CA GLY A 74 -10.94 -16.12 4.79
C GLY A 74 -9.83 -15.11 4.56
N GLN A 75 -9.30 -15.02 3.34
CA GLN A 75 -8.26 -14.06 2.99
C GLN A 75 -8.78 -12.63 3.06
N ARG A 76 -7.96 -11.72 3.60
CA ARG A 76 -8.27 -10.29 3.73
C ARG A 76 -7.15 -9.46 3.16
N ALA A 77 -7.43 -8.20 2.89
CA ALA A 77 -6.43 -7.24 2.41
C ALA A 77 -6.52 -5.91 3.17
N PHE A 78 -5.43 -5.18 3.15
CA PHE A 78 -5.42 -3.76 3.50
C PHE A 78 -4.67 -2.98 2.41
N ILE A 79 -4.93 -1.68 2.33
CA ILE A 79 -4.36 -0.82 1.29
C ILE A 79 -3.60 0.32 1.97
N PHE A 80 -2.43 0.62 1.47
CA PHE A 80 -1.68 1.80 1.90
C PHE A 80 -1.09 2.54 0.72
N SER A 81 -0.92 3.84 0.89
CA SER A 81 -0.33 4.69 -0.15
C SER A 81 0.53 5.79 0.45
N THR A 82 1.40 6.31 -0.39
CA THR A 82 2.11 7.56 -0.14
C THR A 82 1.78 8.55 -1.25
N ALA A 83 1.40 9.74 -0.89
CA ALA A 83 0.93 10.73 -1.85
C ALA A 83 1.20 12.16 -1.38
N GLY A 84 1.26 13.09 -2.35
CA GLY A 84 1.40 14.50 -2.05
C GLY A 84 0.17 15.10 -1.34
N LEU A 85 -1.03 14.53 -1.57
CA LEU A 85 -2.29 14.97 -0.98
C LEU A 85 -3.03 13.81 -0.29
N PRO A 86 -2.61 13.41 0.93
CA PRO A 86 -3.20 12.26 1.61
C PRO A 86 -4.71 12.33 1.85
N LEU A 87 -5.29 13.52 1.89
CA LEU A 87 -6.74 13.71 2.10
C LEU A 87 -7.60 13.11 0.99
N LEU A 88 -7.04 12.87 -0.19
CA LEU A 88 -7.73 12.26 -1.32
C LEU A 88 -7.60 10.74 -1.38
N SER A 89 -7.08 10.11 -0.34
CA SER A 89 -6.75 8.67 -0.33
C SER A 89 -7.92 7.77 -0.67
N LYS A 90 -9.10 8.03 -0.13
CA LYS A 90 -10.30 7.22 -0.42
C LYS A 90 -10.63 7.15 -1.91
N ARG A 91 -10.46 8.27 -2.61
CA ARG A 91 -10.67 8.35 -4.05
C ARG A 91 -9.60 7.58 -4.82
N TRP A 92 -8.35 7.69 -4.38
CA TRP A 92 -7.22 7.09 -5.05
C TRP A 92 -7.09 5.58 -4.81
N HIS A 93 -7.64 5.08 -3.69
CA HIS A 93 -7.65 3.65 -3.38
C HIS A 93 -8.77 2.88 -4.11
N ARG A 94 -9.70 3.59 -4.74
CA ARG A 94 -10.93 3.00 -5.30
C ARG A 94 -10.67 1.90 -6.30
N ALA A 95 -9.80 2.11 -7.29
CA ALA A 95 -9.55 1.12 -8.34
C ALA A 95 -9.00 -0.19 -7.76
N LEU A 96 -8.08 -0.11 -6.81
CA LEU A 96 -7.52 -1.27 -6.14
C LEU A 96 -8.56 -1.97 -5.26
N LYS A 97 -9.40 -1.21 -4.55
CA LYS A 97 -10.52 -1.77 -3.77
C LYS A 97 -11.50 -2.53 -4.64
N GLU A 98 -11.85 -1.99 -5.79
CA GLU A 98 -12.75 -2.64 -6.75
C GLU A 98 -12.16 -3.95 -7.28
N ALA A 99 -10.86 -3.96 -7.62
CA ALA A 99 -10.18 -5.17 -8.05
C ALA A 99 -10.23 -6.28 -6.97
N LEU A 100 -9.97 -5.93 -5.72
CA LEU A 100 -10.04 -6.86 -4.60
C LEU A 100 -11.48 -7.33 -4.34
N ALA A 101 -12.45 -6.42 -4.36
CA ALA A 101 -13.86 -6.75 -4.16
C ALA A 101 -14.39 -7.69 -5.23
N ASN A 102 -13.98 -7.54 -6.48
CA ASN A 102 -14.36 -8.42 -7.58
C ASN A 102 -13.90 -9.87 -7.37
N HIS A 103 -12.88 -10.06 -6.55
CA HIS A 103 -12.39 -11.39 -6.16
C HIS A 103 -12.91 -11.84 -4.77
N GLY A 104 -13.81 -11.08 -4.16
CA GLY A 104 -14.36 -11.43 -2.85
C GLY A 104 -13.39 -11.24 -1.68
N VAL A 105 -12.33 -10.45 -1.86
CA VAL A 105 -11.35 -10.17 -0.81
C VAL A 105 -11.72 -8.86 -0.10
N PRO A 106 -12.17 -8.93 1.17
CA PRO A 106 -12.53 -7.73 1.91
C PRO A 106 -11.29 -6.89 2.27
N VAL A 107 -11.41 -5.58 2.13
CA VAL A 107 -10.41 -4.62 2.58
C VAL A 107 -10.72 -4.22 4.01
N CYS A 108 -9.87 -4.65 4.94
CA CYS A 108 -10.08 -4.43 6.38
C CYS A 108 -9.44 -3.14 6.93
N GLY A 109 -8.71 -2.41 6.09
CA GLY A 109 -8.11 -1.13 6.49
C GLY A 109 -7.46 -0.39 5.33
N GLU A 110 -7.38 0.92 5.48
CA GLU A 110 -6.72 1.81 4.52
C GLU A 110 -5.85 2.82 5.25
N PHE A 111 -4.66 3.09 4.71
CA PHE A 111 -3.72 4.06 5.26
C PHE A 111 -3.11 4.90 4.13
N CYS A 112 -2.92 6.19 4.38
CA CYS A 112 -2.17 7.06 3.48
C CYS A 112 -1.22 7.95 4.25
N ALA A 113 0.05 7.95 3.86
CA ALA A 113 1.06 8.85 4.38
C ALA A 113 1.40 9.92 3.34
N ALA A 114 1.87 11.07 3.82
CA ALA A 114 2.47 12.04 2.93
C ALA A 114 3.79 11.50 2.37
N GLY A 115 4.04 11.73 1.09
CA GLY A 115 5.27 11.36 0.42
C GLY A 115 5.93 12.58 -0.21
N TYR A 116 7.25 12.54 -0.36
CA TYR A 116 7.96 13.55 -1.13
C TYR A 116 7.62 13.41 -2.59
N ASP A 117 6.88 14.38 -3.11
CA ASP A 117 6.36 14.38 -4.47
C ASP A 117 7.06 15.43 -5.33
N THR A 118 7.80 14.99 -6.33
CA THR A 118 8.45 15.84 -7.34
C THR A 118 7.76 15.75 -8.70
N TYR A 119 6.62 15.04 -8.77
CA TYR A 119 5.94 14.78 -10.02
C TYR A 119 5.17 16.01 -10.54
N ALA A 120 5.16 16.19 -11.86
CA ALA A 120 4.44 17.27 -12.55
C ALA A 120 4.79 18.66 -11.99
N ILE A 121 3.77 19.44 -11.70
CA ILE A 121 3.90 20.83 -11.21
C ILE A 121 4.65 20.92 -9.88
N PHE A 122 4.58 19.90 -9.04
CA PHE A 122 5.29 19.88 -7.75
C PHE A 122 6.82 19.79 -7.92
N GLY A 123 7.29 19.18 -8.99
CA GLY A 123 8.70 19.15 -9.33
C GLY A 123 9.30 20.52 -9.62
N VAL A 124 8.50 21.44 -10.15
CA VAL A 124 8.91 22.82 -10.47
C VAL A 124 9.24 23.63 -9.21
N ILE A 125 8.55 23.37 -8.11
CA ILE A 125 8.76 24.05 -6.83
C ILE A 125 9.59 23.23 -5.84
N GLY A 126 10.32 22.20 -6.34
CA GLY A 126 11.16 21.34 -5.51
C GLY A 126 10.42 20.20 -4.81
N GLY A 127 9.15 19.97 -5.19
CA GLY A 127 8.30 18.95 -4.57
C GLY A 127 7.52 19.47 -3.38
N ILE A 128 6.54 18.70 -2.94
CA ILE A 128 5.77 18.95 -1.71
C ILE A 128 6.09 17.87 -0.69
N HIS A 129 5.87 18.18 0.60
CA HIS A 129 6.21 17.28 1.71
C HIS A 129 7.67 16.82 1.68
N HIS A 130 8.61 17.73 1.37
CA HIS A 130 10.04 17.44 1.42
C HIS A 130 10.42 16.87 2.80
N GLY A 131 11.16 15.78 2.82
CA GLY A 131 11.47 15.05 4.06
C GLY A 131 10.36 14.13 4.56
N ARG A 132 9.30 13.93 3.76
CA ARG A 132 8.23 12.97 4.07
C ARG A 132 8.38 11.68 3.24
N PRO A 133 7.97 10.49 3.72
CA PRO A 133 7.43 10.30 5.07
C PRO A 133 8.49 10.57 6.17
N ASP A 134 8.06 11.24 7.22
CA ASP A 134 8.89 11.50 8.38
C ASP A 134 8.56 10.52 9.53
N GLN A 135 9.16 10.72 10.70
CA GLN A 135 8.92 9.84 11.85
C GLN A 135 7.45 9.81 12.26
N ARG A 136 6.72 10.92 12.12
CA ARG A 136 5.27 10.95 12.44
C ARG A 136 4.46 10.09 11.49
N ASP A 137 4.82 10.03 10.23
CA ASP A 137 4.16 9.16 9.24
C ASP A 137 4.43 7.69 9.56
N VAL A 138 5.67 7.37 9.94
CA VAL A 138 6.05 6.02 10.36
C VAL A 138 5.29 5.63 11.63
N ASP A 139 5.20 6.50 12.62
CA ASP A 139 4.47 6.23 13.87
C ASP A 139 2.97 5.99 13.61
N ARG A 140 2.37 6.74 12.70
CA ARG A 140 0.98 6.52 12.26
C ARG A 140 0.80 5.18 11.56
N ALA A 141 1.75 4.78 10.73
CA ALA A 141 1.74 3.47 10.09
C ALA A 141 1.83 2.34 11.11
N ILE A 142 2.67 2.50 12.13
CA ILE A 142 2.80 1.54 13.24
C ILE A 142 1.48 1.40 14.00
N LEU A 143 0.81 2.51 14.32
CA LEU A 143 -0.51 2.49 14.97
C LEU A 143 -1.55 1.79 14.11
N PHE A 144 -1.59 2.09 12.83
CA PHE A 144 -2.49 1.43 11.88
C PHE A 144 -2.25 -0.09 11.85
N ALA A 145 -0.99 -0.52 11.79
CA ALA A 145 -0.65 -1.94 11.79
C ALA A 145 -1.09 -2.64 13.09
N LYS A 146 -0.94 -2.00 14.23
CA LYS A 146 -1.42 -2.52 15.52
C LYS A 146 -2.93 -2.69 15.53
N GLU A 147 -3.68 -1.75 14.97
CA GLU A 147 -5.13 -1.87 14.84
C GLU A 147 -5.54 -3.04 13.94
N LEU A 148 -4.81 -3.25 12.84
CA LEU A 148 -5.06 -4.40 11.95
C LEU A 148 -4.83 -5.74 12.65
N SER A 149 -3.82 -5.84 13.50
CA SER A 149 -3.51 -7.08 14.22
C SER A 149 -4.54 -7.43 15.28
N CYS A 150 -5.31 -6.43 15.76
CA CYS A 150 -6.40 -6.64 16.72
C CYS A 150 -7.74 -7.05 16.06
N ARG A 151 -7.83 -7.01 14.75
CA ARG A 151 -9.03 -7.35 13.97
C ARG A 151 -8.93 -8.76 13.42
#